data_587478ffcc5b2e316f35ff240bc7a9b9
#
_entry.id   587478ffcc5b2e316f35ff240bc7a9b9
#
_cell.length_a   1.000
_cell.length_b   1.000
_cell.length_c   1.000
_cell.angle_alpha   90.00
_cell.angle_beta   90.00
_cell.angle_gamma   90.00
#
_symmetry.space_group_name_H-M   'P 1'
#
loop_
_entity.id
_entity.type
_entity.pdbx_description
1 polymer ?
#
loop_
_entity_poly.entity_id
_entity_poly.type
_entity_poly.pdbx_seq_one_letter_code
_entity_poly.pdbx_strand_id
1 'polypeptide(L)'
;MMRRILLVTEGPHDVEAIGRLLSKLGANRVQTIDVLDAFWARLVPRRFPYEGDLLRRVPVPTFFQAETFSVAVHSAIGISQISKVARASLAALDEPPAAIGLVVDADDRSASEVWNEILEDMHEFDFGQGPGHFGVSEPRAGVYVLPNNEGSGTLETILLKCGEKVYPELLAKARAWIEPLDPEDKAIFVNSNERKYLAKPAGKAKAVVSAVASVLRPGRTVQVSIQDNRWLSDIEAFSIPEVVAFQTFVSSLISD
;
A
#
# COMPACT_ATOMS: atom_id res chain seq x y z
N MET A 1 23.53 -13.83 1.69
CA MET A 1 23.39 -12.66 2.60
C MET A 1 21.92 -12.27 2.63
N MET A 2 21.37 -11.82 3.79
CA MET A 2 19.98 -11.39 3.89
C MET A 2 19.81 -10.06 3.14
N ARG A 3 18.93 -10.03 2.10
CA ARG A 3 18.61 -8.80 1.37
C ARG A 3 17.54 -8.02 2.14
N ARG A 4 17.72 -6.74 2.36
CA ARG A 4 16.86 -5.88 3.17
C ARG A 4 16.22 -4.82 2.32
N ILE A 5 14.90 -4.72 2.37
CA ILE A 5 14.11 -3.84 1.51
C ILE A 5 13.22 -2.95 2.36
N LEU A 6 13.26 -1.64 2.12
CA LEU A 6 12.31 -0.68 2.67
C LEU A 6 11.24 -0.38 1.62
N LEU A 7 9.98 -0.63 1.96
CA LEU A 7 8.83 -0.18 1.19
C LEU A 7 8.09 0.91 1.96
N VAL A 8 7.76 2.00 1.30
CA VAL A 8 6.93 3.07 1.86
C VAL A 8 5.69 3.21 1.00
N THR A 9 4.53 3.17 1.64
CA THR A 9 3.22 3.18 0.97
C THR A 9 2.40 4.37 1.41
N GLU A 10 1.42 4.75 0.60
CA GLU A 10 0.52 5.84 0.95
C GLU A 10 -0.37 5.49 2.15
N GLY A 11 -0.93 4.28 2.17
CA GLY A 11 -1.91 3.88 3.17
C GLY A 11 -1.76 2.49 3.75
N PRO A 12 -2.50 2.19 4.81
CA PRO A 12 -2.46 0.88 5.46
C PRO A 12 -3.10 -0.25 4.63
N HIS A 13 -3.97 0.06 3.67
CA HIS A 13 -4.50 -0.93 2.72
C HIS A 13 -3.39 -1.47 1.82
N ASP A 14 -2.50 -0.58 1.36
CA ASP A 14 -1.35 -0.93 0.51
C ASP A 14 -0.38 -1.85 1.25
N VAL A 15 -0.16 -1.58 2.56
CA VAL A 15 0.66 -2.46 3.42
C VAL A 15 0.14 -3.89 3.40
N GLU A 16 -1.19 -4.07 3.51
CA GLU A 16 -1.79 -5.41 3.49
C GLU A 16 -1.75 -6.05 2.09
N ALA A 17 -1.96 -5.25 1.05
CA ALA A 17 -1.84 -5.73 -0.33
C ALA A 17 -0.41 -6.22 -0.61
N ILE A 18 0.61 -5.44 -0.26
CA ILE A 18 2.01 -5.83 -0.37
C ILE A 18 2.29 -7.07 0.48
N GLY A 19 1.75 -7.13 1.70
CA GLY A 19 1.88 -8.30 2.57
C GLY A 19 1.37 -9.59 1.92
N ARG A 20 0.28 -9.52 1.13
CA ARG A 20 -0.21 -10.67 0.36
C ARG A 20 0.74 -11.06 -0.77
N LEU A 21 1.29 -10.08 -1.49
CA LEU A 21 2.28 -10.32 -2.55
C LEU A 21 3.57 -10.94 -1.97
N LEU A 22 4.07 -10.40 -0.85
CA LEU A 22 5.24 -10.94 -0.14
C LEU A 22 5.01 -12.37 0.36
N SER A 23 3.80 -12.67 0.84
CA SER A 23 3.44 -14.04 1.26
C SER A 23 3.50 -15.03 0.11
N LYS A 24 3.13 -14.62 -1.12
CA LYS A 24 3.29 -15.44 -2.34
C LYS A 24 4.77 -15.68 -2.70
N LEU A 25 5.65 -14.77 -2.30
CA LEU A 25 7.10 -14.89 -2.46
C LEU A 25 7.77 -15.63 -1.29
N GLY A 26 6.98 -16.24 -0.39
CA GLY A 26 7.46 -17.06 0.72
C GLY A 26 7.80 -16.30 2.00
N ALA A 27 7.50 -14.99 2.08
CA ALA A 27 7.72 -14.24 3.31
C ALA A 27 6.56 -14.40 4.30
N ASN A 28 6.88 -14.48 5.57
CA ASN A 28 5.95 -14.46 6.68
C ASN A 28 5.96 -13.11 7.39
N ARG A 29 4.78 -12.68 7.88
CA ARG A 29 4.68 -11.49 8.72
C ARG A 29 5.38 -11.74 10.05
N VAL A 30 6.26 -10.84 10.43
CA VAL A 30 6.93 -10.84 11.74
C VAL A 30 5.97 -10.28 12.79
N GLN A 31 5.70 -11.06 13.84
CA GLN A 31 4.72 -10.69 14.86
C GLN A 31 5.36 -10.24 16.17
N THR A 32 6.58 -10.68 16.45
CA THR A 32 7.29 -10.37 17.70
C THR A 32 8.68 -9.84 17.43
N ILE A 33 9.18 -9.02 18.34
CA ILE A 33 10.48 -8.38 18.21
C ILE A 33 11.64 -9.41 18.28
N ASP A 34 11.42 -10.53 18.93
CA ASP A 34 12.47 -11.55 19.14
C ASP A 34 12.87 -12.25 17.84
N VAL A 35 11.98 -12.29 16.85
CA VAL A 35 12.24 -12.87 15.52
C VAL A 35 12.46 -11.84 14.44
N LEU A 36 12.45 -10.54 14.79
CA LEU A 36 12.70 -9.45 13.87
C LEU A 36 14.17 -9.42 13.46
N ASP A 37 14.45 -9.28 12.15
CA ASP A 37 15.81 -8.97 11.69
C ASP A 37 16.34 -7.73 12.43
N ALA A 38 17.47 -7.88 13.10
CA ALA A 38 18.08 -6.83 13.94
C ALA A 38 18.32 -5.52 13.18
N PHE A 39 18.48 -5.57 11.86
CA PHE A 39 18.59 -4.40 10.99
C PHE A 39 17.41 -3.43 11.16
N TRP A 40 16.20 -3.95 11.33
CA TRP A 40 14.98 -3.15 11.44
C TRP A 40 14.68 -2.66 12.87
N ALA A 41 15.44 -3.09 13.86
CA ALA A 41 15.14 -2.84 15.27
C ALA A 41 15.02 -1.36 15.63
N ARG A 42 15.69 -0.47 14.88
CA ARG A 42 15.62 0.98 15.08
C ARG A 42 14.33 1.62 14.56
N LEU A 43 13.60 0.95 13.67
CA LEU A 43 12.29 1.41 13.20
C LEU A 43 11.17 1.10 14.20
N VAL A 44 11.46 0.32 15.26
CA VAL A 44 10.50 -0.01 16.31
C VAL A 44 10.66 0.97 17.49
N PRO A 45 9.64 1.80 17.80
CA PRO A 45 9.68 2.71 18.93
C PRO A 45 9.86 1.94 20.25
N ARG A 46 10.83 2.36 21.07
CA ARG A 46 11.12 1.73 22.36
C ARG A 46 10.44 2.42 23.54
N ARG A 47 9.84 3.59 23.33
CA ARG A 47 9.20 4.40 24.37
C ARG A 47 7.82 4.85 23.93
N PHE A 48 6.87 4.74 24.86
CA PHE A 48 5.52 5.29 24.70
C PHE A 48 5.20 6.08 25.97
N PRO A 49 4.52 7.23 25.89
CA PRO A 49 4.08 7.92 24.65
C PRO A 49 5.25 8.55 23.91
N TYR A 50 5.17 8.56 22.55
CA TYR A 50 6.22 9.15 21.72
C TYR A 50 6.25 10.67 21.92
N GLU A 51 7.40 11.20 22.31
CA GLU A 51 7.60 12.62 22.63
C GLU A 51 6.60 13.18 23.68
N GLY A 52 6.01 12.31 24.50
CA GLY A 52 5.04 12.70 25.52
C GLY A 52 3.61 12.93 25.03
N ASP A 53 3.34 12.81 23.74
CA ASP A 53 2.01 12.98 23.15
C ASP A 53 1.21 11.66 23.20
N LEU A 54 0.17 11.61 24.06
CA LEU A 54 -0.69 10.45 24.24
C LEU A 54 -1.58 10.14 23.03
N LEU A 55 -1.83 11.12 22.19
CA LEU A 55 -2.68 10.98 20.99
C LEU A 55 -1.89 10.60 19.75
N ARG A 56 -0.58 10.88 19.74
CA ARG A 56 0.30 10.59 18.62
C ARG A 56 0.57 9.10 18.50
N ARG A 57 -0.03 8.48 17.50
CA ARG A 57 0.30 7.13 17.09
C ARG A 57 1.55 7.20 16.19
N VAL A 58 2.64 6.58 16.61
CA VAL A 58 3.80 6.38 15.73
C VAL A 58 3.49 5.17 14.87
N PRO A 59 3.36 5.32 13.55
CA PRO A 59 3.20 4.16 12.70
C PRO A 59 4.48 3.33 12.77
N VAL A 60 4.34 2.08 13.22
CA VAL A 60 5.40 1.08 13.17
C VAL A 60 5.31 0.38 11.83
N PRO A 61 6.40 0.20 11.09
CA PRO A 61 6.37 -0.61 9.88
C PRO A 61 5.84 -2.01 10.15
N THR A 62 5.17 -2.58 9.17
CA THR A 62 4.88 -4.01 9.17
C THR A 62 6.08 -4.73 8.57
N PHE A 63 6.57 -5.75 9.27
CA PHE A 63 7.76 -6.47 8.86
C PHE A 63 7.39 -7.84 8.29
N PHE A 64 8.10 -8.22 7.24
CA PHE A 64 7.98 -9.52 6.59
C PHE A 64 9.38 -10.12 6.42
N GLN A 65 9.48 -11.43 6.56
CA GLN A 65 10.76 -12.13 6.46
C GLN A 65 10.62 -13.49 5.78
N ALA A 66 11.54 -13.76 4.87
CA ALA A 66 11.80 -15.06 4.27
C ALA A 66 13.23 -15.51 4.63
N GLU A 67 13.68 -16.63 4.09
CA GLU A 67 15.03 -17.14 4.33
C GLU A 67 16.13 -16.23 3.77
N THR A 68 15.89 -15.59 2.63
CA THR A 68 16.90 -14.81 1.88
C THR A 68 16.69 -13.31 1.93
N PHE A 69 15.51 -12.84 2.38
CA PHE A 69 15.20 -11.42 2.43
C PHE A 69 14.31 -11.04 3.61
N SER A 70 14.38 -9.77 4.02
CA SER A 70 13.47 -9.14 4.97
C SER A 70 13.00 -7.78 4.46
N VAL A 71 11.74 -7.44 4.74
CA VAL A 71 11.08 -6.24 4.25
C VAL A 71 10.42 -5.48 5.39
N ALA A 72 10.68 -4.19 5.47
CA ALA A 72 9.90 -3.25 6.28
C ALA A 72 8.93 -2.49 5.36
N VAL A 73 7.62 -2.57 5.60
CA VAL A 73 6.58 -1.84 4.86
C VAL A 73 6.01 -0.77 5.75
N HIS A 74 6.28 0.51 5.44
CA HIS A 74 5.88 1.66 6.25
C HIS A 74 4.76 2.45 5.57
N SER A 75 3.63 2.65 6.26
CA SER A 75 2.53 3.50 5.78
C SER A 75 2.81 4.97 6.12
N ALA A 76 2.74 5.84 5.13
CA ALA A 76 2.97 7.28 5.30
C ALA A 76 1.73 8.06 5.76
N ILE A 77 0.54 7.46 5.65
CA ILE A 77 -0.76 8.11 5.93
C ILE A 77 -0.96 9.35 5.03
N GLY A 78 -0.86 9.14 3.73
CA GLY A 78 -1.09 10.09 2.65
C GLY A 78 0.16 10.39 1.81
N ILE A 79 -0.05 10.65 0.53
CA ILE A 79 1.02 10.87 -0.46
C ILE A 79 1.99 11.98 -0.04
N SER A 80 1.49 13.08 0.53
CA SER A 80 2.31 14.21 0.99
C SER A 80 3.27 13.89 2.14
N GLN A 81 3.20 12.69 2.73
CA GLN A 81 4.10 12.25 3.79
C GLN A 81 5.08 11.17 3.32
N ILE A 82 4.97 10.68 2.09
CA ILE A 82 5.79 9.57 1.55
C ILE A 82 7.29 9.87 1.70
N SER A 83 7.75 10.99 1.16
CA SER A 83 9.15 11.39 1.19
C SER A 83 9.66 11.60 2.61
N LYS A 84 8.85 12.23 3.46
CA LYS A 84 9.20 12.45 4.86
C LYS A 84 9.36 11.14 5.62
N VAL A 85 8.44 10.20 5.43
CA VAL A 85 8.48 8.87 6.08
C VAL A 85 9.64 8.05 5.54
N ALA A 86 9.90 8.09 4.23
CA ALA A 86 11.03 7.40 3.62
C ALA A 86 12.36 7.91 4.20
N ARG A 87 12.60 9.23 4.18
CA ARG A 87 13.81 9.85 4.75
C ARG A 87 13.97 9.57 6.24
N ALA A 88 12.89 9.68 7.02
CA ALA A 88 12.92 9.41 8.46
C ALA A 88 13.26 7.94 8.74
N SER A 89 12.70 7.02 7.97
CA SER A 89 13.00 5.59 8.09
C SER A 89 14.47 5.30 7.76
N LEU A 90 14.98 5.86 6.66
CA LEU A 90 16.38 5.69 6.27
C LEU A 90 17.35 6.30 7.29
N ALA A 91 17.05 7.50 7.79
CA ALA A 91 17.87 8.18 8.79
C ALA A 91 17.92 7.44 10.15
N ALA A 92 16.92 6.61 10.43
CA ALA A 92 16.89 5.80 11.65
C ALA A 92 17.77 4.54 11.56
N LEU A 93 18.09 4.07 10.36
CA LEU A 93 18.89 2.87 10.13
C LEU A 93 20.39 3.18 10.25
N ASP A 94 21.19 2.20 10.70
CA ASP A 94 22.64 2.33 10.80
C ASP A 94 23.36 2.23 9.44
N GLU A 95 22.72 1.55 8.49
CA GLU A 95 23.18 1.37 7.10
C GLU A 95 21.99 1.41 6.14
N PRO A 96 22.18 1.78 4.87
CA PRO A 96 21.07 1.76 3.92
C PRO A 96 20.59 0.34 3.62
N PRO A 97 19.28 0.14 3.34
CA PRO A 97 18.78 -1.13 2.83
C PRO A 97 19.31 -1.38 1.41
N ALA A 98 19.25 -2.60 0.93
CA ALA A 98 19.64 -2.94 -0.45
C ALA A 98 18.72 -2.31 -1.50
N ALA A 99 17.44 -2.14 -1.16
CA ALA A 99 16.48 -1.51 -2.06
C ALA A 99 15.42 -0.70 -1.32
N ILE A 100 14.88 0.31 -2.01
CA ILE A 100 13.80 1.19 -1.55
C ILE A 100 12.70 1.19 -2.61
N GLY A 101 11.47 0.91 -2.20
CA GLY A 101 10.30 1.02 -3.07
C GLY A 101 9.29 2.01 -2.49
N LEU A 102 8.77 2.89 -3.34
CA LEU A 102 7.62 3.73 -3.00
C LEU A 102 6.40 3.21 -3.75
N VAL A 103 5.26 3.12 -3.07
CA VAL A 103 4.00 2.70 -3.67
C VAL A 103 2.95 3.75 -3.35
N VAL A 104 2.39 4.35 -4.40
CA VAL A 104 1.47 5.49 -4.32
C VAL A 104 0.28 5.31 -5.25
N ASP A 105 -0.85 5.93 -4.92
CA ASP A 105 -2.00 5.99 -5.80
C ASP A 105 -1.82 7.10 -6.86
N ALA A 106 -2.29 6.85 -8.10
CA ALA A 106 -2.41 7.90 -9.10
C ALA A 106 -3.61 8.82 -8.82
N ASP A 107 -4.63 8.32 -8.12
CA ASP A 107 -5.93 8.97 -7.97
C ASP A 107 -6.54 9.34 -9.34
N ASP A 108 -6.77 10.63 -9.61
CA ASP A 108 -7.30 11.17 -10.86
C ASP A 108 -6.23 11.71 -11.82
N ARG A 109 -4.94 11.54 -11.47
CA ARG A 109 -3.78 11.98 -12.25
C ARG A 109 -3.22 10.83 -13.10
N SER A 110 -2.33 11.15 -14.01
CA SER A 110 -1.52 10.13 -14.68
C SER A 110 -0.39 9.63 -13.78
N ALA A 111 0.04 8.39 -13.99
CA ALA A 111 1.18 7.84 -13.25
C ALA A 111 2.47 8.65 -13.45
N SER A 112 2.66 9.22 -14.64
CA SER A 112 3.83 10.06 -14.94
C SER A 112 3.83 11.38 -14.16
N GLU A 113 2.67 12.00 -13.95
CA GLU A 113 2.57 13.23 -13.13
C GLU A 113 2.93 12.95 -11.68
N VAL A 114 2.40 11.86 -11.10
CA VAL A 114 2.71 11.46 -9.72
C VAL A 114 4.19 11.09 -9.57
N TRP A 115 4.74 10.36 -10.52
CA TRP A 115 6.16 9.98 -10.53
C TRP A 115 7.08 11.21 -10.60
N ASN A 116 6.77 12.20 -11.45
CA ASN A 116 7.54 13.43 -11.55
C ASN A 116 7.53 14.22 -10.23
N GLU A 117 6.38 14.32 -9.56
CA GLU A 117 6.26 14.97 -8.25
C GLU A 117 7.16 14.30 -7.19
N ILE A 118 7.18 12.96 -7.17
CA ILE A 118 8.05 12.22 -6.25
C ILE A 118 9.52 12.43 -6.61
N LEU A 119 9.87 12.43 -7.90
CA LEU A 119 11.22 12.66 -8.36
C LEU A 119 11.74 14.06 -7.97
N GLU A 120 10.90 15.08 -8.10
CA GLU A 120 11.22 16.43 -7.66
C GLU A 120 11.43 16.51 -6.15
N ASP A 121 10.57 15.86 -5.36
CA ASP A 121 10.64 15.88 -3.90
C ASP A 121 11.81 15.01 -3.36
N MET A 122 12.17 13.93 -4.04
CA MET A 122 13.20 12.96 -3.60
C MET A 122 14.37 12.86 -4.60
N HIS A 123 14.82 13.97 -5.13
CA HIS A 123 15.88 14.08 -6.15
C HIS A 123 17.25 13.49 -5.75
N GLU A 124 17.45 13.19 -4.47
CA GLU A 124 18.64 12.50 -3.97
C GLU A 124 18.69 11.00 -4.32
N PHE A 125 17.57 10.42 -4.78
CA PHE A 125 17.50 9.02 -5.19
C PHE A 125 17.36 8.88 -6.71
N ASP A 126 17.99 7.86 -7.26
CA ASP A 126 17.81 7.45 -8.63
C ASP A 126 16.64 6.45 -8.71
N PHE A 127 15.48 6.93 -9.16
CA PHE A 127 14.27 6.09 -9.34
C PHE A 127 14.14 5.51 -10.77
N GLY A 128 15.17 5.61 -11.60
CA GLY A 128 15.14 5.12 -12.97
C GLY A 128 14.43 6.09 -13.94
N GLN A 129 13.88 5.55 -15.02
CA GLN A 129 13.40 6.33 -16.16
C GLN A 129 11.88 6.56 -16.18
N GLY A 130 11.16 6.09 -15.17
CA GLY A 130 9.72 6.23 -15.07
C GLY A 130 9.08 5.30 -14.02
N PRO A 131 7.75 5.38 -13.86
CA PRO A 131 7.03 4.52 -12.92
C PRO A 131 7.30 3.04 -13.20
N GLY A 132 7.50 2.27 -12.14
CA GLY A 132 7.78 0.83 -12.23
C GLY A 132 9.21 0.46 -12.61
N HIS A 133 10.04 1.43 -12.98
CA HIS A 133 11.47 1.22 -13.24
C HIS A 133 12.29 1.42 -11.96
N PHE A 134 13.54 0.98 -12.03
CA PHE A 134 14.49 1.11 -10.94
C PHE A 134 15.73 1.88 -11.39
N GLY A 135 16.28 2.67 -10.49
CA GLY A 135 17.58 3.26 -10.65
C GLY A 135 18.71 2.22 -10.64
N VAL A 136 19.87 2.66 -11.05
CA VAL A 136 21.12 1.86 -11.06
C VAL A 136 22.00 2.14 -9.85
N SER A 137 21.70 3.19 -9.09
CA SER A 137 22.42 3.58 -7.89
C SER A 137 22.06 2.70 -6.68
N GLU A 138 22.94 2.63 -5.68
CA GLU A 138 22.65 1.98 -4.40
C GLU A 138 22.32 3.02 -3.33
N PRO A 139 21.28 2.79 -2.52
CA PRO A 139 20.34 1.67 -2.61
C PRO A 139 19.51 1.72 -3.90
N ARG A 140 19.22 0.55 -4.48
CA ARG A 140 18.35 0.46 -5.66
C ARG A 140 16.96 1.00 -5.35
N ALA A 141 16.52 2.04 -6.05
CA ALA A 141 15.25 2.69 -5.73
C ALA A 141 14.26 2.63 -6.92
N GLY A 142 12.97 2.54 -6.62
CA GLY A 142 11.90 2.55 -7.61
C GLY A 142 10.58 3.05 -7.05
N VAL A 143 9.72 3.56 -7.92
CA VAL A 143 8.36 4.03 -7.61
C VAL A 143 7.35 3.21 -8.39
N TYR A 144 6.38 2.63 -7.70
CA TYR A 144 5.21 2.02 -8.32
C TYR A 144 4.00 2.92 -8.13
N VAL A 145 3.38 3.31 -9.22
CA VAL A 145 2.16 4.13 -9.19
C VAL A 145 0.96 3.24 -9.50
N LEU A 146 0.12 3.04 -8.51
CA LEU A 146 -1.11 2.25 -8.63
C LEU A 146 -2.09 2.92 -9.59
N PRO A 147 -2.82 2.16 -10.42
CA PRO A 147 -2.92 0.69 -10.35
C PRO A 147 -1.87 -0.05 -11.20
N ASN A 148 -1.21 0.57 -12.19
CA ASN A 148 -0.42 -0.15 -13.21
C ASN A 148 0.75 0.64 -13.80
N ASN A 149 1.19 1.71 -13.17
CA ASN A 149 2.24 2.64 -13.66
C ASN A 149 1.87 3.45 -14.93
N GLU A 150 0.62 3.44 -15.35
CA GLU A 150 0.17 4.10 -16.59
C GLU A 150 -1.04 5.01 -16.34
N GLY A 151 -2.16 4.41 -15.96
CA GLY A 151 -3.44 5.08 -15.82
C GLY A 151 -3.69 5.67 -14.43
N SER A 152 -4.76 6.45 -14.36
CA SER A 152 -5.33 6.91 -13.08
C SER A 152 -5.98 5.77 -12.31
N GLY A 153 -6.10 5.93 -11.01
CA GLY A 153 -6.74 4.99 -10.11
C GLY A 153 -5.97 4.79 -8.81
N THR A 154 -6.40 3.80 -8.06
CA THR A 154 -5.90 3.51 -6.70
C THR A 154 -5.78 2.01 -6.49
N LEU A 155 -5.33 1.59 -5.30
CA LEU A 155 -5.37 0.17 -4.91
C LEU A 155 -6.78 -0.42 -5.06
N GLU A 156 -7.84 0.36 -4.74
CA GLU A 156 -9.20 -0.13 -4.86
C GLU A 156 -9.58 -0.49 -6.31
N THR A 157 -8.96 0.14 -7.30
CA THR A 157 -9.11 -0.24 -8.73
C THR A 157 -8.68 -1.69 -8.96
N ILE A 158 -7.55 -2.09 -8.38
CA ILE A 158 -7.06 -3.49 -8.42
C ILE A 158 -8.00 -4.40 -7.65
N LEU A 159 -8.37 -4.02 -6.41
CA LEU A 159 -9.24 -4.83 -5.56
C LEU A 159 -10.62 -5.08 -6.20
N LEU A 160 -11.19 -4.09 -6.89
CA LEU A 160 -12.45 -4.27 -7.61
C LEU A 160 -12.32 -5.29 -8.74
N LYS A 161 -11.23 -5.25 -9.52
CA LYS A 161 -10.95 -6.26 -10.55
C LYS A 161 -10.76 -7.66 -9.95
N CYS A 162 -10.05 -7.75 -8.81
CA CYS A 162 -9.95 -9.00 -8.06
C CYS A 162 -11.33 -9.47 -7.57
N GLY A 163 -12.13 -8.56 -7.03
CA GLY A 163 -13.49 -8.86 -6.57
C GLY A 163 -14.41 -9.39 -7.67
N GLU A 164 -14.25 -8.92 -8.91
CA GLU A 164 -14.98 -9.46 -10.08
C GLU A 164 -14.66 -10.94 -10.34
N LYS A 165 -13.46 -11.38 -10.02
CA LYS A 165 -13.03 -12.78 -10.17
C LYS A 165 -13.41 -13.63 -8.96
N VAL A 166 -13.14 -13.14 -7.74
CA VAL A 166 -13.22 -13.97 -6.53
C VAL A 166 -14.51 -13.80 -5.72
N TYR A 167 -15.26 -12.71 -5.94
CA TYR A 167 -16.50 -12.36 -5.23
C TYR A 167 -17.57 -11.74 -6.16
N PRO A 168 -17.83 -12.27 -7.37
CA PRO A 168 -18.65 -11.58 -8.39
C PRO A 168 -20.05 -11.20 -7.88
N GLU A 169 -20.75 -12.14 -7.24
CA GLU A 169 -22.09 -11.91 -6.70
C GLU A 169 -22.13 -10.85 -5.59
N LEU A 170 -21.16 -10.91 -4.67
CA LEU A 170 -21.10 -9.98 -3.55
C LEU A 170 -20.73 -8.57 -4.04
N LEU A 171 -19.77 -8.49 -4.97
CA LEU A 171 -19.37 -7.22 -5.58
C LEU A 171 -20.52 -6.59 -6.36
N ALA A 172 -21.29 -7.39 -7.13
CA ALA A 172 -22.44 -6.87 -7.86
C ALA A 172 -23.50 -6.27 -6.92
N LYS A 173 -23.77 -6.90 -5.78
CA LYS A 173 -24.69 -6.37 -4.76
C LYS A 173 -24.15 -5.10 -4.11
N ALA A 174 -22.86 -5.03 -3.79
CA ALA A 174 -22.24 -3.84 -3.23
C ALA A 174 -22.29 -2.66 -4.22
N ARG A 175 -21.99 -2.89 -5.50
CA ARG A 175 -22.11 -1.87 -6.58
C ARG A 175 -23.55 -1.40 -6.71
N ALA A 176 -24.52 -2.31 -6.80
CA ALA A 176 -25.92 -1.95 -6.93
C ALA A 176 -26.43 -1.06 -5.78
N TRP A 177 -25.83 -1.15 -4.61
CA TRP A 177 -26.14 -0.28 -3.47
C TRP A 177 -25.40 1.05 -3.49
N ILE A 178 -24.10 1.05 -3.82
CA ILE A 178 -23.23 2.23 -3.68
C ILE A 178 -23.24 3.13 -4.92
N GLU A 179 -23.23 2.55 -6.14
CA GLU A 179 -23.06 3.33 -7.37
C GLU A 179 -24.21 4.33 -7.63
N PRO A 180 -25.48 4.02 -7.28
CA PRO A 180 -26.58 4.97 -7.44
C PRO A 180 -26.55 6.16 -6.48
N LEU A 181 -25.74 6.10 -5.39
CA LEU A 181 -25.68 7.18 -4.40
C LEU A 181 -25.12 8.44 -5.04
N ASP A 182 -25.89 9.53 -4.96
CA ASP A 182 -25.43 10.87 -5.33
C ASP A 182 -24.90 11.59 -4.07
N PRO A 183 -23.62 11.96 -4.00
CA PRO A 183 -23.08 12.71 -2.86
C PRO A 183 -23.76 14.06 -2.64
N GLU A 184 -24.42 14.63 -3.66
CA GLU A 184 -25.16 15.90 -3.55
C GLU A 184 -26.60 15.72 -3.08
N ASP A 185 -27.10 14.50 -2.94
CA ASP A 185 -28.45 14.23 -2.44
C ASP A 185 -28.57 14.55 -0.95
N LYS A 186 -29.23 15.69 -0.66
CA LYS A 186 -29.46 16.18 0.70
C LYS A 186 -30.49 15.35 1.50
N ALA A 187 -31.24 14.47 0.85
CA ALA A 187 -32.12 13.53 1.54
C ALA A 187 -31.33 12.39 2.17
N ILE A 188 -30.18 12.08 1.61
CA ILE A 188 -29.28 11.03 2.11
C ILE A 188 -28.18 11.64 3.01
N PHE A 189 -27.55 12.74 2.55
CA PHE A 189 -26.40 13.36 3.22
C PHE A 189 -26.78 14.73 3.78
N VAL A 190 -27.03 14.80 5.07
CA VAL A 190 -27.52 16.02 5.75
C VAL A 190 -26.45 17.12 5.78
N ASN A 191 -25.18 16.74 5.93
CA ASN A 191 -24.09 17.71 6.03
C ASN A 191 -22.89 17.36 5.11
N SER A 192 -22.04 18.34 4.86
CA SER A 192 -20.90 18.20 3.95
C SER A 192 -19.85 17.16 4.41
N ASN A 193 -19.76 16.90 5.74
CA ASN A 193 -18.79 15.94 6.24
C ASN A 193 -19.20 14.50 5.94
N GLU A 194 -20.49 14.19 5.87
CA GLU A 194 -21.01 12.86 5.55
C GLU A 194 -20.70 12.46 4.11
N ARG A 195 -20.79 13.42 3.17
CA ARG A 195 -20.58 13.20 1.73
C ARG A 195 -19.15 13.41 1.25
N LYS A 196 -18.34 14.13 2.02
CA LYS A 196 -16.99 14.57 1.67
C LYS A 196 -16.10 13.49 1.05
N TYR A 197 -16.15 12.28 1.59
CA TYR A 197 -15.29 11.18 1.14
C TYR A 197 -15.88 10.43 -0.05
N LEU A 198 -17.21 10.30 -0.11
CA LEU A 198 -17.87 9.68 -1.26
C LEU A 198 -17.75 10.54 -2.53
N ALA A 199 -17.69 11.85 -2.39
CA ALA A 199 -17.54 12.81 -3.49
C ALA A 199 -16.11 12.82 -4.11
N LYS A 200 -15.12 12.21 -3.45
CA LYS A 200 -13.77 12.09 -4.00
C LYS A 200 -13.75 11.14 -5.20
N PRO A 201 -12.80 11.29 -6.15
CA PRO A 201 -12.69 10.42 -7.34
C PRO A 201 -12.72 8.92 -7.00
N ALA A 202 -11.93 8.49 -6.01
CA ALA A 202 -11.92 7.10 -5.54
C ALA A 202 -13.01 6.77 -4.51
N GLY A 203 -13.89 7.71 -4.15
CA GLY A 203 -14.83 7.57 -3.02
C GLY A 203 -15.78 6.39 -3.15
N LYS A 204 -16.44 6.24 -4.32
CA LYS A 204 -17.35 5.12 -4.60
C LYS A 204 -16.61 3.78 -4.63
N ALA A 205 -15.42 3.72 -5.25
CA ALA A 205 -14.60 2.53 -5.27
C ALA A 205 -14.25 2.06 -3.85
N LYS A 206 -13.80 2.98 -3.00
CA LYS A 206 -13.50 2.73 -1.58
C LYS A 206 -14.74 2.25 -0.81
N ALA A 207 -15.90 2.85 -1.07
CA ALA A 207 -17.16 2.44 -0.44
C ALA A 207 -17.57 1.01 -0.86
N VAL A 208 -17.46 0.67 -2.15
CA VAL A 208 -17.78 -0.69 -2.66
C VAL A 208 -16.85 -1.73 -2.03
N VAL A 209 -15.53 -1.48 -2.03
CA VAL A 209 -14.56 -2.39 -1.38
C VAL A 209 -14.87 -2.54 0.11
N SER A 210 -15.20 -1.45 0.80
CA SER A 210 -15.55 -1.46 2.23
C SER A 210 -16.84 -2.24 2.50
N ALA A 211 -17.85 -2.12 1.63
CA ALA A 211 -19.08 -2.88 1.75
C ALA A 211 -18.85 -4.39 1.63
N VAL A 212 -18.08 -4.81 0.62
CA VAL A 212 -17.67 -6.20 0.45
C VAL A 212 -16.86 -6.68 1.66
N ALA A 213 -15.87 -5.91 2.10
CA ALA A 213 -15.03 -6.25 3.25
C ALA A 213 -15.85 -6.43 4.53
N SER A 214 -16.86 -5.55 4.76
CA SER A 214 -17.74 -5.62 5.93
C SER A 214 -18.61 -6.86 5.95
N VAL A 215 -19.01 -7.39 4.80
CA VAL A 215 -19.74 -8.67 4.70
C VAL A 215 -18.80 -9.86 4.93
N LEU A 216 -17.59 -9.82 4.36
CA LEU A 216 -16.60 -10.89 4.51
C LEU A 216 -16.02 -10.96 5.94
N ARG A 217 -15.90 -9.84 6.62
CA ARG A 217 -15.34 -9.71 7.98
C ARG A 217 -16.13 -8.69 8.81
N PRO A 218 -17.33 -9.05 9.27
CA PRO A 218 -18.15 -8.13 10.06
C PRO A 218 -17.41 -7.61 11.30
N GLY A 219 -17.44 -6.30 11.49
CA GLY A 219 -16.77 -5.63 12.62
C GLY A 219 -15.24 -5.54 12.52
N ARG A 220 -14.66 -5.90 11.36
CA ARG A 220 -13.21 -5.73 11.09
C ARG A 220 -13.00 -4.65 10.04
N THR A 221 -11.76 -4.14 9.97
CA THR A 221 -11.35 -3.15 8.98
C THR A 221 -11.12 -3.77 7.60
N VAL A 222 -11.07 -2.94 6.57
CA VAL A 222 -10.73 -3.36 5.19
C VAL A 222 -9.35 -4.04 5.15
N GLN A 223 -8.37 -3.55 5.93
CA GLN A 223 -7.04 -4.16 6.04
C GLN A 223 -7.13 -5.65 6.40
N VAL A 224 -7.94 -5.98 7.43
CA VAL A 224 -8.12 -7.36 7.86
C VAL A 224 -8.78 -8.19 6.75
N SER A 225 -9.70 -7.59 5.99
CA SER A 225 -10.29 -8.29 4.85
C SER A 225 -9.27 -8.54 3.73
N ILE A 226 -8.41 -7.58 3.41
CA ILE A 226 -7.33 -7.77 2.41
C ILE A 226 -6.36 -8.85 2.89
N GLN A 227 -5.98 -8.81 4.17
CA GLN A 227 -5.08 -9.78 4.78
C GLN A 227 -5.62 -11.21 4.76
N ASP A 228 -6.88 -11.41 5.12
CA ASP A 228 -7.42 -12.73 5.47
C ASP A 228 -8.29 -13.36 4.38
N ASN A 229 -8.85 -12.56 3.47
CA ASN A 229 -9.74 -13.01 2.43
C ASN A 229 -9.03 -13.19 1.08
N ARG A 230 -9.77 -13.63 0.05
CA ARG A 230 -9.19 -14.06 -1.23
C ARG A 230 -8.80 -12.94 -2.20
N TRP A 231 -8.93 -11.66 -1.83
CA TRP A 231 -8.70 -10.52 -2.73
C TRP A 231 -7.44 -10.65 -3.59
N LEU A 232 -6.30 -10.90 -2.93
CA LEU A 232 -4.98 -10.99 -3.55
C LEU A 232 -4.29 -12.34 -3.22
N SER A 233 -5.03 -13.36 -2.85
CA SER A 233 -4.48 -14.69 -2.54
C SER A 233 -4.99 -15.78 -3.47
N ASP A 234 -6.13 -15.55 -4.11
CA ASP A 234 -6.69 -16.48 -5.08
C ASP A 234 -5.86 -16.50 -6.36
N ILE A 235 -5.74 -17.68 -6.97
CA ILE A 235 -4.99 -17.83 -8.22
C ILE A 235 -5.59 -16.99 -9.35
N GLU A 236 -6.90 -16.80 -9.35
CA GLU A 236 -7.59 -15.99 -10.34
C GLU A 236 -7.22 -14.50 -10.24
N ALA A 237 -6.94 -13.99 -9.03
CA ALA A 237 -6.47 -12.62 -8.86
C ALA A 237 -5.10 -12.40 -9.56
N PHE A 238 -4.24 -13.41 -9.59
CA PHE A 238 -2.95 -13.36 -10.27
C PHE A 238 -3.01 -13.53 -11.80
N SER A 239 -4.21 -13.67 -12.38
CA SER A 239 -4.44 -13.53 -13.82
C SER A 239 -4.69 -12.07 -14.25
N ILE A 240 -4.83 -11.15 -13.31
CA ILE A 240 -5.13 -9.74 -13.56
C ILE A 240 -3.82 -9.00 -13.84
N PRO A 241 -3.68 -8.31 -15.00
CA PRO A 241 -2.43 -7.67 -15.40
C PRO A 241 -1.86 -6.70 -14.35
N GLU A 242 -2.72 -5.92 -13.68
CA GLU A 242 -2.30 -4.97 -12.65
C GLU A 242 -1.73 -5.68 -11.40
N VAL A 243 -2.29 -6.82 -11.02
CA VAL A 243 -1.77 -7.64 -9.91
C VAL A 243 -0.41 -8.22 -10.29
N VAL A 244 -0.27 -8.73 -11.53
CA VAL A 244 0.99 -9.27 -12.05
C VAL A 244 2.06 -8.18 -12.11
N ALA A 245 1.72 -6.99 -12.60
CA ALA A 245 2.65 -5.86 -12.66
C ALA A 245 3.11 -5.43 -11.27
N PHE A 246 2.18 -5.32 -10.31
CA PHE A 246 2.51 -4.96 -8.94
C PHE A 246 3.38 -6.03 -8.25
N GLN A 247 3.04 -7.32 -8.44
CA GLN A 247 3.88 -8.41 -7.94
C GLN A 247 5.27 -8.41 -8.57
N THR A 248 5.37 -8.13 -9.88
CA THR A 248 6.65 -8.04 -10.57
C THR A 248 7.52 -6.93 -9.99
N PHE A 249 6.95 -5.75 -9.72
CA PHE A 249 7.67 -4.67 -9.05
C PHE A 249 8.19 -5.09 -7.68
N VAL A 250 7.32 -5.66 -6.83
CA VAL A 250 7.71 -6.12 -5.48
C VAL A 250 8.78 -7.21 -5.56
N SER A 251 8.65 -8.18 -6.48
CA SER A 251 9.64 -9.25 -6.63
C SER A 251 10.98 -8.73 -7.17
N SER A 252 10.97 -7.72 -8.05
CA SER A 252 12.18 -7.10 -8.58
C SER A 252 12.98 -6.31 -7.53
N LEU A 253 12.34 -5.81 -6.48
CA LEU A 253 13.04 -5.20 -5.33
C LEU A 253 13.78 -6.26 -4.49
N ILE A 254 13.25 -7.49 -4.47
CA ILE A 254 13.79 -8.60 -3.69
C ILE A 254 14.92 -9.31 -4.44
N SER A 255 14.81 -9.38 -5.75
CA SER A 255 15.84 -9.99 -6.61
C SER A 255 17.03 -9.06 -6.82
N ASP A 256 18.20 -9.64 -7.05
CA ASP A 256 19.43 -8.90 -7.38
C ASP A 256 19.37 -8.27 -8.77
#